data_2b41aa993c233c6a462a4bbd22fd6d2a
#
_entry.id   2b41aa993c233c6a462a4bbd22fd6d2a
#
_cell.length_a   1.000
_cell.length_b   1.000
_cell.length_c   1.000
_cell.angle_alpha   90.00
_cell.angle_beta   90.00
_cell.angle_gamma   90.00
#
_symmetry.space_group_name_H-M   'P 1'
#
loop_
_entity.id
_entity.type
_entity.pdbx_description
1 polymer ?
#
loop_
_entity_poly.entity_id
_entity_poly.type
_entity_poly.pdbx_seq_one_letter_code
_entity_poly.pdbx_strand_id
1 'polypeptide(L)'
;MTELEKLEAGLPYDFRDPEVDARKLHAVKMCKVLNETDPTDYPACEKAIRELFGSVGKNPVVLPRFNCYNGKNIHVGDDFLTNYNVTILDIAPVTIGDHVIIGPGTQIITVNHPLSPSGRRKSLGIAKPVTIGNDVWIGGSVIIVPGVTIGNNVVIAAGAVVTHDVPDNCLVGGVPARKIKDIPNDLEEE
;
A
#
# COMPACT_ATOMS: atom_id res chain seq x y z
N MET A 1 15.77 10.19 20.71
CA MET A 1 14.92 9.82 19.55
C MET A 1 13.58 10.51 19.72
N THR A 2 13.17 11.29 18.72
CA THR A 2 11.81 11.82 18.62
C THR A 2 10.84 10.68 18.31
N GLU A 3 9.52 10.93 18.41
CA GLU A 3 8.53 9.91 18.05
C GLU A 3 8.56 9.61 16.55
N LEU A 4 8.88 10.60 15.70
CA LEU A 4 9.09 10.39 14.27
C LEU A 4 10.32 9.50 14.00
N GLU A 5 11.46 9.73 14.65
CA GLU A 5 12.64 8.87 14.54
C GLU A 5 12.35 7.42 14.99
N LYS A 6 11.52 7.24 16.03
CA LYS A 6 11.09 5.90 16.46
C LYS A 6 10.23 5.22 15.40
N LEU A 7 9.26 5.95 14.82
CA LEU A 7 8.44 5.45 13.73
C LEU A 7 9.30 4.98 12.56
N GLU A 8 10.24 5.80 12.10
CA GLU A 8 11.14 5.51 10.98
C GLU A 8 12.06 4.31 11.27
N ALA A 9 12.44 4.13 12.53
CA ALA A 9 13.22 2.98 13.01
C ALA A 9 12.37 1.70 13.25
N GLY A 10 11.05 1.74 13.01
CA GLY A 10 10.15 0.59 13.27
C GLY A 10 9.94 0.27 14.75
N LEU A 11 10.26 1.22 15.63
CA LEU A 11 10.09 1.10 17.09
C LEU A 11 8.67 1.57 17.49
N PRO A 12 8.18 1.18 18.68
CA PRO A 12 6.95 1.73 19.23
C PRO A 12 7.03 3.25 19.39
N TYR A 13 6.07 3.98 18.80
CA TYR A 13 6.00 5.44 18.80
C TYR A 13 4.60 5.93 19.24
N ASP A 14 4.50 7.13 19.81
CA ASP A 14 3.21 7.75 20.10
C ASP A 14 2.62 8.35 18.81
N PHE A 15 1.52 7.77 18.32
CA PHE A 15 0.88 8.22 17.08
C PHE A 15 0.08 9.54 17.26
N ARG A 16 -0.02 10.08 18.49
CA ARG A 16 -0.63 11.39 18.77
C ARG A 16 0.41 12.51 18.83
N ASP A 17 1.70 12.17 18.71
CA ASP A 17 2.74 13.18 18.62
C ASP A 17 2.44 14.17 17.48
N PRO A 18 2.51 15.49 17.72
CA PRO A 18 2.12 16.48 16.72
C PRO A 18 2.89 16.39 15.40
N GLU A 19 4.18 16.02 15.42
CA GLU A 19 5.00 15.87 14.22
C GLU A 19 4.58 14.64 13.42
N VAL A 20 4.29 13.54 14.11
CA VAL A 20 3.76 12.31 13.49
C VAL A 20 2.35 12.55 12.92
N ASP A 21 1.47 13.20 13.68
CA ASP A 21 0.08 13.44 13.27
C ASP A 21 -0.03 14.43 12.10
N ALA A 22 0.86 15.41 12.02
CA ALA A 22 0.87 16.40 10.94
C ALA A 22 1.07 15.78 9.54
N ARG A 23 1.70 14.61 9.46
CA ARG A 23 1.97 13.92 8.18
C ARG A 23 0.70 13.55 7.40
N LYS A 24 -0.40 13.29 8.10
CA LYS A 24 -1.70 12.97 7.46
C LYS A 24 -2.35 14.16 6.74
N LEU A 25 -1.98 15.41 7.11
CA LEU A 25 -2.63 16.59 6.56
C LEU A 25 -2.45 16.73 5.05
N HIS A 26 -1.31 16.30 4.51
CA HIS A 26 -1.07 16.25 3.08
C HIS A 26 -2.06 15.30 2.40
N ALA A 27 -2.14 14.05 2.88
CA ALA A 27 -3.04 13.05 2.33
C ALA A 27 -4.52 13.46 2.41
N VAL A 28 -4.96 14.05 3.53
CA VAL A 28 -6.35 14.54 3.68
C VAL A 28 -6.72 15.53 2.57
N LYS A 29 -5.81 16.45 2.25
CA LYS A 29 -6.03 17.44 1.18
C LYS A 29 -5.96 16.81 -0.21
N MET A 30 -4.93 16.02 -0.48
CA MET A 30 -4.66 15.50 -1.81
C MET A 30 -5.56 14.33 -2.20
N CYS A 31 -5.97 13.48 -1.26
CA CYS A 31 -7.00 12.48 -1.53
C CYS A 31 -8.34 13.12 -1.92
N LYS A 32 -8.69 14.26 -1.29
CA LYS A 32 -9.88 15.02 -1.70
C LYS A 32 -9.74 15.49 -3.16
N VAL A 33 -8.61 16.13 -3.51
CA VAL A 33 -8.35 16.60 -4.87
C VAL A 33 -8.46 15.45 -5.88
N LEU A 34 -7.76 14.34 -5.64
CA LEU A 34 -7.77 13.17 -6.52
C LEU A 34 -9.19 12.60 -6.69
N ASN A 35 -9.92 12.42 -5.59
CA ASN A 35 -11.26 11.80 -5.61
C ASN A 35 -12.36 12.69 -6.21
N GLU A 36 -12.14 14.02 -6.28
CA GLU A 36 -13.05 14.99 -6.89
C GLU A 36 -12.65 15.35 -8.34
N THR A 37 -11.48 14.94 -8.80
CA THR A 37 -11.04 15.11 -10.19
C THR A 37 -11.90 14.23 -11.10
N ASP A 38 -12.31 14.76 -12.26
CA ASP A 38 -13.04 13.98 -13.28
C ASP A 38 -12.16 12.80 -13.73
N PRO A 39 -12.61 11.55 -13.55
CA PRO A 39 -11.82 10.38 -13.91
C PRO A 39 -11.56 10.22 -15.41
N THR A 40 -12.22 11.02 -16.25
CA THR A 40 -11.99 11.06 -17.71
C THR A 40 -10.93 12.10 -18.11
N ASP A 41 -10.53 12.99 -17.18
CA ASP A 41 -9.43 13.94 -17.38
C ASP A 41 -8.11 13.27 -16.91
N TYR A 42 -7.56 12.40 -17.76
CA TYR A 42 -6.33 11.64 -17.43
C TYR A 42 -5.14 12.53 -17.06
N PRO A 43 -4.85 13.66 -17.73
CA PRO A 43 -3.76 14.55 -17.32
C PRO A 43 -3.95 15.15 -15.92
N ALA A 44 -5.18 15.56 -15.58
CA ALA A 44 -5.48 16.08 -14.23
C ALA A 44 -5.38 14.99 -13.17
N CYS A 45 -5.85 13.78 -13.44
CA CYS A 45 -5.71 12.63 -12.56
C CYS A 45 -4.23 12.30 -12.32
N GLU A 46 -3.42 12.19 -13.36
CA GLU A 46 -1.99 11.91 -13.23
C GLU A 46 -1.28 12.99 -12.41
N LYS A 47 -1.59 14.27 -12.63
CA LYS A 47 -1.05 15.36 -11.82
C LYS A 47 -1.38 15.19 -10.35
N ALA A 48 -2.64 14.90 -10.01
CA ALA A 48 -3.09 14.72 -8.63
C ALA A 48 -2.39 13.50 -7.96
N ILE A 49 -2.18 12.41 -8.70
CA ILE A 49 -1.45 11.22 -8.22
C ILE A 49 0.00 11.59 -7.90
N ARG A 50 0.71 12.30 -8.80
CA ARG A 50 2.10 12.73 -8.60
C ARG A 50 2.26 13.72 -7.44
N GLU A 51 1.26 14.57 -7.21
CA GLU A 51 1.26 15.48 -6.06
C GLU A 51 0.99 14.74 -4.74
N LEU A 52 0.18 13.67 -4.76
CA LEU A 52 -0.16 12.87 -3.58
C LEU A 52 0.98 11.93 -3.17
N PHE A 53 1.54 11.16 -4.11
CA PHE A 53 2.52 10.11 -3.82
C PHE A 53 3.95 10.64 -3.66
N GLY A 54 4.83 9.82 -3.09
CA GLY A 54 6.27 10.10 -2.94
C GLY A 54 7.02 10.01 -4.26
N SER A 55 6.78 8.94 -5.02
CA SER A 55 7.28 8.78 -6.38
C SER A 55 6.32 7.96 -7.24
N VAL A 56 6.30 8.27 -8.54
CA VAL A 56 5.36 7.68 -9.50
C VAL A 56 6.07 7.48 -10.83
N GLY A 57 6.01 6.25 -11.36
CA GLY A 57 6.50 5.89 -12.69
C GLY A 57 5.61 6.45 -13.81
N LYS A 58 5.62 5.81 -14.98
CA LYS A 58 4.81 6.18 -16.14
C LYS A 58 3.40 5.59 -16.03
N ASN A 59 2.43 6.25 -16.69
CA ASN A 59 1.08 5.76 -16.90
C ASN A 59 0.33 5.35 -15.60
N PRO A 60 0.39 6.11 -14.49
CA PRO A 60 -0.31 5.74 -13.27
C PRO A 60 -1.82 5.91 -13.43
N VAL A 61 -2.60 4.96 -12.92
CA VAL A 61 -4.07 5.05 -12.85
C VAL A 61 -4.53 4.75 -11.42
N VAL A 62 -5.24 5.69 -10.82
CA VAL A 62 -5.84 5.53 -9.49
C VAL A 62 -7.31 5.90 -9.57
N LEU A 63 -8.18 4.88 -9.52
CA LEU A 63 -9.63 5.09 -9.59
C LEU A 63 -10.21 5.51 -8.22
N PRO A 64 -11.26 6.36 -8.21
CA PRO A 64 -11.88 6.80 -6.95
C PRO A 64 -12.71 5.66 -6.31
N ARG A 65 -12.92 5.62 -4.98
CA ARG A 65 -12.28 6.54 -4.06
C ARG A 65 -10.98 5.92 -3.55
N PHE A 66 -9.93 6.68 -3.56
CA PHE A 66 -8.63 6.28 -3.00
C PHE A 66 -8.41 6.98 -1.66
N ASN A 67 -7.84 6.28 -0.69
CA ASN A 67 -7.46 6.85 0.61
C ASN A 67 -6.07 6.40 1.00
N CYS A 68 -5.32 7.30 1.63
CA CYS A 68 -4.04 6.97 2.25
C CYS A 68 -3.82 7.81 3.52
N TYR A 69 -2.75 7.51 4.28
CA TYR A 69 -2.46 8.21 5.53
C TYR A 69 -1.51 9.40 5.33
N ASN A 70 -0.42 9.22 4.60
CA ASN A 70 0.59 10.24 4.34
C ASN A 70 0.66 10.60 2.84
N GLY A 71 0.55 9.61 1.97
CA GLY A 71 0.75 9.71 0.53
C GLY A 71 2.22 9.72 0.14
N LYS A 72 3.05 10.49 0.82
CA LYS A 72 4.49 10.62 0.52
C LYS A 72 5.32 9.37 0.79
N ASN A 73 4.78 8.40 1.51
CA ASN A 73 5.40 7.09 1.71
C ASN A 73 4.98 6.06 0.65
N ILE A 74 4.14 6.43 -0.33
CA ILE A 74 3.74 5.54 -1.42
C ILE A 74 4.66 5.80 -2.61
N HIS A 75 5.34 4.75 -3.05
CA HIS A 75 6.26 4.75 -4.18
C HIS A 75 5.81 3.69 -5.17
N VAL A 76 5.48 4.08 -6.40
CA VAL A 76 4.97 3.17 -7.43
C VAL A 76 5.80 3.26 -8.71
N GLY A 77 5.96 2.12 -9.37
CA GLY A 77 6.65 2.00 -10.65
C GLY A 77 5.79 2.37 -11.86
N ASP A 78 6.19 1.92 -13.04
CA ASP A 78 5.52 2.13 -14.31
C ASP A 78 4.22 1.30 -14.39
N ASP A 79 3.19 1.81 -15.09
CA ASP A 79 1.93 1.12 -15.38
C ASP A 79 1.19 0.62 -14.12
N PHE A 80 1.27 1.41 -13.04
CA PHE A 80 0.56 1.15 -11.79
C PHE A 80 -0.93 1.44 -11.92
N LEU A 81 -1.79 0.49 -11.51
CA LEU A 81 -3.23 0.67 -11.54
C LEU A 81 -3.89 0.26 -10.23
N THR A 82 -4.71 1.14 -9.64
CA THR A 82 -5.68 0.76 -8.61
C THR A 82 -7.11 0.89 -9.12
N ASN A 83 -7.92 -0.09 -8.76
CA ASN A 83 -9.36 -0.05 -8.95
C ASN A 83 -10.04 0.77 -7.83
N TYR A 84 -11.38 0.79 -7.77
CA TYR A 84 -12.17 1.59 -6.84
C TYR A 84 -11.96 1.23 -5.36
N ASN A 85 -12.06 2.22 -4.47
CA ASN A 85 -12.09 2.06 -3.00
C ASN A 85 -10.84 1.39 -2.41
N VAL A 86 -9.67 1.61 -2.99
CA VAL A 86 -8.40 1.12 -2.44
C VAL A 86 -7.93 2.04 -1.32
N THR A 87 -7.42 1.44 -0.24
CA THR A 87 -6.86 2.16 0.91
C THR A 87 -5.44 1.70 1.18
N ILE A 88 -4.49 2.64 1.25
CA ILE A 88 -3.10 2.38 1.64
C ILE A 88 -2.78 3.17 2.91
N LEU A 89 -2.69 2.48 4.05
CA LEU A 89 -2.24 3.10 5.31
C LEU A 89 -0.71 3.13 5.34
N ASP A 90 -0.15 4.12 4.65
CA ASP A 90 1.27 4.32 4.43
C ASP A 90 1.96 5.10 5.56
N ILE A 91 1.80 4.64 6.80
CA ILE A 91 2.54 5.18 7.96
C ILE A 91 4.04 4.90 7.80
N ALA A 92 4.42 3.67 7.45
CA ALA A 92 5.73 3.30 6.94
C ALA A 92 5.69 3.23 5.40
N PRO A 93 6.84 3.17 4.71
CA PRO A 93 6.90 3.10 3.25
C PRO A 93 6.12 1.92 2.66
N VAL A 94 5.45 2.18 1.53
CA VAL A 94 4.86 1.19 0.64
C VAL A 94 5.54 1.34 -0.71
N THR A 95 6.34 0.35 -1.08
CA THR A 95 7.05 0.33 -2.37
C THR A 95 6.40 -0.70 -3.28
N ILE A 96 5.99 -0.27 -4.47
CA ILE A 96 5.28 -1.09 -5.46
C ILE A 96 6.04 -0.98 -6.77
N GLY A 97 6.36 -2.12 -7.36
CA GLY A 97 7.10 -2.22 -8.62
C GLY A 97 6.28 -1.83 -9.87
N ASP A 98 6.75 -2.25 -11.02
CA ASP A 98 6.14 -1.99 -12.32
C ASP A 98 5.00 -2.98 -12.61
N HIS A 99 4.03 -2.57 -13.46
CA HIS A 99 2.93 -3.39 -13.96
C HIS A 99 2.08 -4.03 -12.84
N VAL A 100 1.80 -3.28 -11.76
CA VAL A 100 1.01 -3.76 -10.65
C VAL A 100 -0.43 -3.32 -10.76
N ILE A 101 -1.36 -4.29 -10.65
CA ILE A 101 -2.81 -4.06 -10.70
C ILE A 101 -3.43 -4.42 -9.35
N ILE A 102 -4.15 -3.46 -8.76
CA ILE A 102 -4.82 -3.64 -7.47
C ILE A 102 -6.34 -3.60 -7.65
N GLY A 103 -7.00 -4.69 -7.31
CA GLY A 103 -8.45 -4.85 -7.35
C GLY A 103 -9.20 -3.99 -6.32
N PRO A 104 -10.52 -3.82 -6.52
CA PRO A 104 -11.33 -2.91 -5.72
C PRO A 104 -11.42 -3.33 -4.25
N GLY A 105 -11.50 -2.35 -3.35
CA GLY A 105 -11.67 -2.57 -1.92
C GLY A 105 -10.45 -3.14 -1.20
N THR A 106 -9.31 -3.26 -1.87
CA THR A 106 -8.07 -3.78 -1.29
C THR A 106 -7.46 -2.80 -0.30
N GLN A 107 -6.85 -3.33 0.76
CA GLN A 107 -6.20 -2.57 1.82
C GLN A 107 -4.75 -3.00 1.98
N ILE A 108 -3.83 -2.04 1.96
CA ILE A 108 -2.41 -2.23 2.29
C ILE A 108 -2.15 -1.48 3.59
N ILE A 109 -1.69 -2.19 4.62
CA ILE A 109 -1.57 -1.64 5.97
C ILE A 109 -0.12 -1.76 6.43
N THR A 110 0.46 -0.66 6.88
CA THR A 110 1.86 -0.63 7.36
C THR A 110 1.98 -0.42 8.87
N VAL A 111 0.88 -0.38 9.61
CA VAL A 111 0.90 -0.11 11.05
C VAL A 111 0.11 -1.15 11.83
N ASN A 112 0.67 -1.52 12.98
CA ASN A 112 0.02 -2.30 14.03
C ASN A 112 -0.01 -1.50 15.34
N HIS A 113 -0.79 -1.98 16.31
CA HIS A 113 -0.77 -1.51 17.68
C HIS A 113 -0.25 -2.61 18.61
N PRO A 114 0.35 -2.27 19.78
CA PRO A 114 0.76 -3.27 20.77
C PRO A 114 -0.40 -4.19 21.17
N LEU A 115 -0.09 -5.47 21.35
CA LEU A 115 -1.08 -6.45 21.82
C LEU A 115 -1.50 -6.19 23.28
N SER A 116 -0.60 -5.57 24.08
CA SER A 116 -0.90 -5.21 25.46
C SER A 116 -1.90 -4.06 25.57
N PRO A 117 -2.90 -4.13 26.46
CA PRO A 117 -3.82 -3.03 26.70
C PRO A 117 -3.12 -1.72 27.13
N SER A 118 -2.06 -1.84 27.92
CA SER A 118 -1.29 -0.68 28.40
C SER A 118 -0.61 0.07 27.25
N GLY A 119 -0.06 -0.65 26.25
CA GLY A 119 0.53 -0.03 25.06
C GLY A 119 -0.51 0.71 24.22
N ARG A 120 -1.70 0.11 24.02
CA ARG A 120 -2.80 0.77 23.30
C ARG A 120 -3.32 2.01 24.01
N ARG A 121 -3.44 1.98 25.34
CA ARG A 121 -3.82 3.16 26.14
C ARG A 121 -2.80 4.29 26.07
N LYS A 122 -1.53 3.98 25.82
CA LYS A 122 -0.46 4.97 25.58
C LYS A 122 -0.42 5.46 24.13
N SER A 123 -1.38 5.05 23.29
CA SER A 123 -1.47 5.43 21.87
C SER A 123 -0.24 5.04 21.05
N LEU A 124 0.35 3.88 21.35
CA LEU A 124 1.51 3.42 20.62
C LEU A 124 1.14 2.75 19.31
N GLY A 125 1.89 3.07 18.26
CA GLY A 125 1.92 2.40 16.97
C GLY A 125 3.25 1.67 16.75
N ILE A 126 3.25 0.66 15.88
CA ILE A 126 4.45 -0.04 15.41
C ILE A 126 4.31 -0.16 13.89
N ALA A 127 5.11 0.57 13.15
CA ALA A 127 5.04 0.60 11.70
C ALA A 127 6.09 -0.32 11.08
N LYS A 128 5.71 -1.01 9.98
CA LYS A 128 6.60 -1.84 9.17
C LYS A 128 6.27 -1.63 7.69
N PRO A 129 7.28 -1.47 6.83
CA PRO A 129 7.06 -1.26 5.40
C PRO A 129 6.40 -2.47 4.74
N VAL A 130 5.73 -2.23 3.61
CA VAL A 130 5.25 -3.26 2.69
C VAL A 130 5.94 -3.07 1.36
N THR A 131 6.41 -4.17 0.78
CA THR A 131 7.04 -4.17 -0.55
C THR A 131 6.28 -5.11 -1.48
N ILE A 132 6.02 -4.67 -2.70
CA ILE A 132 5.35 -5.43 -3.76
C ILE A 132 6.25 -5.35 -4.99
N GLY A 133 6.61 -6.50 -5.54
CA GLY A 133 7.45 -6.61 -6.73
C GLY A 133 6.74 -6.19 -8.02
N ASN A 134 7.30 -6.59 -9.15
CA ASN A 134 6.78 -6.31 -10.48
C ASN A 134 5.75 -7.38 -10.91
N ASP A 135 4.87 -7.02 -11.87
CA ASP A 135 3.92 -7.96 -12.50
C ASP A 135 3.01 -8.65 -11.49
N VAL A 136 2.51 -7.88 -10.50
CA VAL A 136 1.65 -8.40 -9.43
C VAL A 136 0.19 -8.02 -9.69
N TRP A 137 -0.69 -9.03 -9.69
CA TRP A 137 -2.12 -8.81 -9.69
C TRP A 137 -2.74 -9.14 -8.33
N ILE A 138 -3.25 -8.12 -7.66
CA ILE A 138 -3.96 -8.22 -6.40
C ILE A 138 -5.46 -8.19 -6.67
N GLY A 139 -6.17 -9.25 -6.33
CA GLY A 139 -7.63 -9.34 -6.43
C GLY A 139 -8.37 -8.33 -5.57
N GLY A 140 -9.70 -8.28 -5.71
CA GLY A 140 -10.53 -7.38 -4.90
C GLY A 140 -10.61 -7.79 -3.44
N SER A 141 -10.78 -6.81 -2.53
CA SER A 141 -10.96 -7.01 -1.09
C SER A 141 -9.83 -7.80 -0.42
N VAL A 142 -8.61 -7.68 -0.92
CA VAL A 142 -7.41 -8.26 -0.31
C VAL A 142 -6.92 -7.37 0.83
N ILE A 143 -6.38 -7.97 1.89
CA ILE A 143 -5.71 -7.26 2.98
C ILE A 143 -4.25 -7.71 3.05
N ILE A 144 -3.33 -6.75 2.96
CA ILE A 144 -1.89 -6.97 3.16
C ILE A 144 -1.50 -6.32 4.49
N VAL A 145 -0.93 -7.13 5.41
CA VAL A 145 -0.59 -6.65 6.75
C VAL A 145 0.84 -6.09 6.82
N PRO A 146 1.18 -5.34 7.89
CA PRO A 146 2.49 -4.69 8.02
C PRO A 146 3.68 -5.65 7.96
N GLY A 147 4.70 -5.26 7.22
CA GLY A 147 5.96 -5.98 7.11
C GLY A 147 6.02 -7.07 6.05
N VAL A 148 4.97 -7.22 5.24
CA VAL A 148 4.91 -8.23 4.17
C VAL A 148 5.71 -7.76 2.95
N THR A 149 6.48 -8.71 2.37
CA THR A 149 7.10 -8.59 1.05
C THR A 149 6.42 -9.55 0.08
N ILE A 150 5.97 -9.04 -1.06
CA ILE A 150 5.42 -9.82 -2.18
C ILE A 150 6.41 -9.78 -3.32
N GLY A 151 6.79 -10.93 -3.82
CA GLY A 151 7.72 -11.09 -4.93
C GLY A 151 7.16 -10.67 -6.28
N ASN A 152 7.86 -11.00 -7.36
CA ASN A 152 7.48 -10.68 -8.73
C ASN A 152 6.58 -11.77 -9.32
N ASN A 153 5.78 -11.40 -10.32
CA ASN A 153 4.86 -12.33 -11.00
C ASN A 153 4.00 -13.11 -9.99
N VAL A 154 3.25 -12.36 -9.17
CA VAL A 154 2.39 -12.93 -8.11
C VAL A 154 0.93 -12.58 -8.39
N VAL A 155 0.05 -13.55 -8.23
CA VAL A 155 -1.40 -13.33 -8.21
C VAL A 155 -1.93 -13.57 -6.80
N ILE A 156 -2.69 -12.62 -6.27
CA ILE A 156 -3.36 -12.75 -4.97
C ILE A 156 -4.87 -12.85 -5.22
N ALA A 157 -5.44 -13.98 -4.85
CA ALA A 157 -6.89 -14.21 -5.03
C ALA A 157 -7.72 -13.22 -4.20
N ALA A 158 -8.89 -12.84 -4.74
CA ALA A 158 -9.82 -11.95 -4.06
C ALA A 158 -10.19 -12.43 -2.66
N GLY A 159 -10.35 -11.50 -1.71
CA GLY A 159 -10.69 -11.78 -0.32
C GLY A 159 -9.56 -12.38 0.53
N ALA A 160 -8.35 -12.49 0.00
CA ALA A 160 -7.21 -13.03 0.75
C ALA A 160 -6.71 -12.07 1.84
N VAL A 161 -6.17 -12.62 2.93
CA VAL A 161 -5.43 -11.87 3.95
C VAL A 161 -3.98 -12.34 3.96
N VAL A 162 -3.08 -11.52 3.41
CA VAL A 162 -1.65 -11.82 3.27
C VAL A 162 -0.94 -11.44 4.56
N THR A 163 -0.50 -12.44 5.32
CA THR A 163 0.11 -12.29 6.65
C THR A 163 1.59 -12.67 6.69
N HIS A 164 2.14 -13.16 5.60
CA HIS A 164 3.53 -13.59 5.45
C HIS A 164 4.03 -13.23 4.06
N ASP A 165 5.34 -13.20 3.89
CA ASP A 165 5.96 -12.96 2.59
C ASP A 165 5.50 -13.97 1.55
N VAL A 166 5.39 -13.50 0.32
CA VAL A 166 4.95 -14.28 -0.84
C VAL A 166 6.12 -14.38 -1.82
N PRO A 167 6.59 -15.59 -2.16
CA PRO A 167 7.66 -15.76 -3.13
C PRO A 167 7.21 -15.42 -4.56
N ASP A 168 8.18 -15.27 -5.46
CA ASP A 168 7.94 -15.06 -6.89
C ASP A 168 7.12 -16.19 -7.53
N ASN A 169 6.52 -15.90 -8.68
CA ASN A 169 5.92 -16.85 -9.61
C ASN A 169 4.85 -17.75 -8.96
N CYS A 170 3.91 -17.18 -8.20
CA CYS A 170 2.87 -17.98 -7.57
C CYS A 170 1.51 -17.30 -7.44
N LEU A 171 0.47 -18.13 -7.38
CA LEU A 171 -0.88 -17.77 -6.95
C LEU A 171 -1.04 -18.09 -5.46
N VAL A 172 -1.47 -17.09 -4.67
CA VAL A 172 -1.82 -17.25 -3.26
C VAL A 172 -3.27 -16.86 -3.00
N GLY A 173 -3.88 -17.39 -1.93
CA GLY A 173 -5.25 -17.04 -1.55
C GLY A 173 -5.64 -17.58 -0.18
N GLY A 174 -6.79 -17.15 0.31
CA GLY A 174 -7.37 -17.57 1.60
C GLY A 174 -7.05 -16.66 2.78
N VAL A 175 -7.57 -17.04 3.97
CA VAL A 175 -7.41 -16.32 5.24
C VAL A 175 -6.94 -17.29 6.32
N PRO A 176 -5.66 -17.27 6.69
CA PRO A 176 -4.56 -16.51 6.08
C PRO A 176 -4.21 -17.05 4.69
N ALA A 177 -3.64 -16.18 3.84
CA ALA A 177 -3.24 -16.56 2.48
C ALA A 177 -2.18 -17.65 2.49
N ARG A 178 -2.32 -18.62 1.57
CA ARG A 178 -1.38 -19.71 1.34
C ARG A 178 -1.18 -19.89 -0.15
N LYS A 179 -0.01 -20.41 -0.52
CA LYS A 179 0.28 -20.75 -1.91
C LYS A 179 -0.69 -21.82 -2.41
N ILE A 180 -1.33 -21.53 -3.54
CA ILE A 180 -2.27 -22.44 -4.22
C ILE A 180 -1.53 -23.21 -5.31
N LYS A 181 -0.72 -22.50 -6.11
CA LYS A 181 0.07 -23.10 -7.19
C LYS A 181 1.20 -22.17 -7.64
N ASP A 182 2.15 -22.71 -8.39
CA ASP A 182 3.08 -21.94 -9.20
C ASP A 182 2.39 -21.41 -10.45
N ILE A 183 2.83 -20.26 -10.96
CA ILE A 183 2.39 -19.69 -12.24
C ILE A 183 3.62 -19.50 -13.14
N PRO A 184 3.49 -19.67 -14.47
CA PRO A 184 4.60 -19.48 -15.39
C PRO A 184 5.07 -18.03 -15.42
N ASN A 185 6.33 -17.82 -15.72
CA ASN A 185 6.88 -16.52 -16.09
C ASN A 185 7.18 -16.59 -17.60
N ASP A 186 6.32 -16.00 -18.41
CA ASP A 186 6.42 -16.01 -19.87
C ASP A 186 7.24 -14.84 -20.43
N LEU A 187 7.72 -13.91 -19.56
CA LEU A 187 8.61 -12.82 -19.96
C LEU A 187 10.04 -13.27 -20.23
N GLU A 188 10.42 -14.47 -19.80
CA GLU A 188 11.74 -15.05 -20.04
C GLU A 188 11.85 -15.79 -21.40
N GLU A 189 10.74 -15.90 -22.16
CA GLU A 189 10.63 -16.66 -23.41
C GLU A 189 10.73 -15.77 -24.68
N GLU A 190 10.85 -14.42 -24.52
CA GLU A 190 11.08 -13.46 -25.59
C GLU A 190 12.58 -13.05 -25.67
#